data_4d8b863c3c14c94ff2835083e31537cd
#
_entry.id   4d8b863c3c14c94ff2835083e31537cd
#
_cell.length_a   1.000
_cell.length_b   1.000
_cell.length_c   1.000
_cell.angle_alpha   90.00
_cell.angle_beta   90.00
_cell.angle_gamma   90.00
#
_symmetry.space_group_name_H-M   'P 1'
#
loop_
_entity.id
_entity.type
_entity.pdbx_description
1 polymer ?
#
loop_
_entity_poly.entity_id
_entity_poly.type
_entity_poly.pdbx_seq_one_letter_code
_entity_poly.pdbx_strand_id
1 'polypeptide(L)'
;MRIALNGAEPVDPAAVAAFVEAGARFGLRPESVLCAYGMAETGLGVAFAPVETGLAVDEIDAEALESGRRAEPRTASTLGSASTRVFPLLGPPLPGIEARVVGEAGEVLGTRGVGVIQLRGESVTPGYLTVDGPLGTQDAEGWFDTGDEGYLTEQGQVVVCGRRKDVIIMGGRNIYPTDIERAAAEADGVRAGNAVAVRLPAGERRESFAVVVESRRPDEADVIRKDVISRVVDAVGVRPARVEVLAPGTLPKTPSGKLRRAATAELL
;
A
#
# COMPACT_ATOMS: atom_id res chain seq x y z
N MET A 1 -20.69 8.86 -16.02
CA MET A 1 -20.07 7.57 -15.58
C MET A 1 -20.86 7.05 -14.39
N ARG A 2 -21.23 5.77 -14.37
CA ARG A 2 -22.01 5.18 -13.28
C ARG A 2 -21.11 4.54 -12.22
N ILE A 3 -20.03 3.89 -12.64
CA ILE A 3 -19.02 3.29 -11.77
C ILE A 3 -17.65 3.64 -12.32
N ALA A 4 -16.76 4.10 -11.45
CA ALA A 4 -15.34 4.31 -11.67
C ALA A 4 -14.58 3.40 -10.69
N LEU A 5 -14.23 2.18 -11.15
CA LEU A 5 -13.50 1.21 -10.35
C LEU A 5 -12.04 1.64 -10.19
N ASN A 6 -11.55 1.69 -8.96
CA ASN A 6 -10.16 1.94 -8.61
C ASN A 6 -9.62 0.80 -7.74
N GLY A 7 -8.51 0.20 -8.14
CA GLY A 7 -7.89 -0.93 -7.46
C GLY A 7 -6.68 -1.44 -8.21
N ALA A 8 -6.24 -2.65 -7.90
CA ALA A 8 -5.08 -3.35 -8.46
C ALA A 8 -3.70 -2.76 -8.08
N GLU A 9 -3.66 -1.57 -7.49
CA GLU A 9 -2.52 -0.91 -6.85
C GLU A 9 -2.97 -0.29 -5.53
N PRO A 10 -2.05 0.13 -4.65
CA PRO A 10 -2.44 0.86 -3.45
C PRO A 10 -3.26 2.09 -3.83
N VAL A 11 -4.50 2.14 -3.37
CA VAL A 11 -5.40 3.26 -3.62
C VAL A 11 -4.98 4.43 -2.73
N ASP A 12 -4.67 5.56 -3.36
CA ASP A 12 -4.40 6.80 -2.64
C ASP A 12 -5.68 7.63 -2.49
N PRO A 13 -6.20 7.81 -1.25
CA PRO A 13 -7.41 8.58 -1.03
C PRO A 13 -7.34 10.02 -1.54
N ALA A 14 -6.16 10.67 -1.45
CA ALA A 14 -5.99 12.04 -1.92
C ALA A 14 -6.07 12.12 -3.45
N ALA A 15 -5.45 11.17 -4.15
CA ALA A 15 -5.55 11.09 -5.62
C ALA A 15 -6.98 10.82 -6.09
N VAL A 16 -7.71 9.97 -5.37
CA VAL A 16 -9.14 9.70 -5.66
C VAL A 16 -9.99 10.95 -5.44
N ALA A 17 -9.78 11.68 -4.35
CA ALA A 17 -10.49 12.93 -4.08
C ALA A 17 -10.22 13.98 -5.17
N ALA A 18 -8.96 14.14 -5.59
CA ALA A 18 -8.59 15.05 -6.68
C ALA A 18 -9.22 14.64 -8.02
N PHE A 19 -9.30 13.33 -8.30
CA PHE A 19 -10.00 12.82 -9.49
C PHE A 19 -11.49 13.16 -9.48
N VAL A 20 -12.15 12.98 -8.35
CA VAL A 20 -13.57 13.33 -8.17
C VAL A 20 -13.79 14.82 -8.36
N GLU A 21 -12.97 15.66 -7.74
CA GLU A 21 -13.03 17.12 -7.87
C GLU A 21 -12.85 17.56 -9.32
N ALA A 22 -11.80 17.07 -9.99
CA ALA A 22 -11.56 17.39 -11.40
C ALA A 22 -12.68 16.90 -12.32
N GLY A 23 -13.30 15.77 -11.99
CA GLY A 23 -14.39 15.16 -12.74
C GLY A 23 -15.76 15.83 -12.54
N ALA A 24 -15.96 16.57 -11.44
CA ALA A 24 -17.24 17.16 -11.08
C ALA A 24 -17.80 18.07 -12.18
N ARG A 25 -16.96 18.87 -12.84
CA ARG A 25 -17.35 19.71 -13.99
C ARG A 25 -17.87 18.93 -15.19
N PHE A 26 -17.60 17.64 -15.26
CA PHE A 26 -18.09 16.73 -16.31
C PHE A 26 -19.23 15.82 -15.80
N GLY A 27 -19.80 16.12 -14.64
CA GLY A 27 -20.91 15.36 -14.06
C GLY A 27 -20.49 14.03 -13.40
N LEU A 28 -19.20 13.87 -13.06
CA LEU A 28 -18.76 12.76 -12.20
C LEU A 28 -19.32 12.96 -10.81
N ARG A 29 -20.09 11.99 -10.35
CA ARG A 29 -20.60 11.99 -8.96
C ARG A 29 -19.61 11.29 -8.05
N PRO A 30 -19.33 11.82 -6.83
CA PRO A 30 -18.43 11.19 -5.86
C PRO A 30 -18.79 9.73 -5.58
N GLU A 31 -20.10 9.42 -5.52
CA GLU A 31 -20.63 8.08 -5.26
C GLU A 31 -20.32 7.08 -6.39
N SER A 32 -19.92 7.57 -7.57
CA SER A 32 -19.54 6.70 -8.69
C SER A 32 -18.20 5.99 -8.48
N VAL A 33 -17.34 6.48 -7.56
CA VAL A 33 -16.05 5.84 -7.29
C VAL A 33 -16.27 4.57 -6.46
N LEU A 34 -15.61 3.50 -6.87
CA LEU A 34 -15.65 2.20 -6.22
C LEU A 34 -14.22 1.72 -5.99
N CYS A 35 -13.80 1.66 -4.73
CA CYS A 35 -12.50 1.09 -4.38
C CYS A 35 -12.61 -0.42 -4.22
N ALA A 36 -11.56 -1.15 -4.67
CA ALA A 36 -11.56 -2.61 -4.65
C ALA A 36 -10.17 -3.16 -4.35
N TYR A 37 -10.17 -4.35 -3.76
CA TYR A 37 -9.00 -5.20 -3.60
C TYR A 37 -9.16 -6.49 -4.39
N GLY A 38 -8.07 -6.90 -5.01
CA GLY A 38 -8.09 -8.14 -5.78
C GLY A 38 -6.71 -8.58 -6.24
N MET A 39 -6.64 -9.83 -6.68
CA MET A 39 -5.44 -10.49 -7.15
C MET A 39 -5.79 -11.59 -8.16
N ALA A 40 -4.79 -12.00 -8.95
CA ALA A 40 -4.99 -13.04 -9.96
C ALA A 40 -5.41 -14.38 -9.34
N GLU A 41 -4.93 -14.65 -8.14
CA GLU A 41 -5.15 -15.89 -7.39
C GLU A 41 -6.60 -16.11 -6.95
N THR A 42 -7.43 -15.07 -7.02
CA THR A 42 -8.88 -15.15 -6.73
C THR A 42 -9.75 -14.95 -7.97
N GLY A 43 -9.16 -15.05 -9.16
CA GLY A 43 -9.83 -14.76 -10.42
C GLY A 43 -10.12 -13.27 -10.63
N LEU A 44 -9.61 -12.40 -9.80
CA LEU A 44 -9.51 -10.96 -9.82
C LEU A 44 -10.01 -10.30 -8.52
N GLY A 45 -11.28 -10.49 -8.14
CA GLY A 45 -11.89 -9.76 -7.01
C GLY A 45 -11.72 -10.49 -5.68
N VAL A 46 -11.37 -9.75 -4.63
CA VAL A 46 -11.40 -10.21 -3.23
C VAL A 46 -12.46 -9.44 -2.46
N ALA A 47 -12.44 -8.11 -2.53
CA ALA A 47 -13.36 -7.25 -1.82
C ALA A 47 -13.68 -6.01 -2.66
N PHE A 48 -14.92 -5.57 -2.62
CA PHE A 48 -15.38 -4.35 -3.27
C PHE A 48 -16.13 -3.48 -2.27
N ALA A 49 -15.82 -2.17 -2.26
CA ALA A 49 -16.66 -1.20 -1.58
C ALA A 49 -18.10 -1.28 -2.12
N PRO A 50 -19.11 -0.99 -1.29
CA PRO A 50 -20.48 -0.98 -1.77
C PRO A 50 -20.65 0.04 -2.92
N VAL A 51 -21.46 -0.33 -3.91
CA VAL A 51 -21.77 0.58 -5.03
C VAL A 51 -22.50 1.81 -4.54
N GLU A 52 -22.26 2.95 -5.21
CA GLU A 52 -22.92 4.23 -4.91
C GLU A 52 -22.62 4.80 -3.50
N THR A 53 -21.50 4.37 -2.86
CA THR A 53 -21.05 4.93 -1.58
C THR A 53 -19.88 5.89 -1.73
N GLY A 54 -19.15 5.82 -2.86
CA GLY A 54 -17.96 6.64 -3.08
C GLY A 54 -16.75 6.16 -2.28
N LEU A 55 -15.76 7.04 -2.18
CA LEU A 55 -14.57 6.80 -1.37
C LEU A 55 -14.93 6.89 0.12
N ALA A 56 -14.77 5.78 0.83
CA ALA A 56 -14.77 5.76 2.27
C ALA A 56 -13.35 5.45 2.78
N VAL A 57 -12.97 6.06 3.90
CA VAL A 57 -11.63 5.91 4.48
C VAL A 57 -11.71 5.54 5.96
N ASP A 58 -10.65 4.90 6.44
CA ASP A 58 -10.38 4.66 7.85
C ASP A 58 -9.18 5.49 8.27
N GLU A 59 -9.35 6.34 9.27
CA GLU A 59 -8.30 7.19 9.85
C GLU A 59 -7.82 6.57 11.15
N ILE A 60 -6.55 6.18 11.18
CA ILE A 60 -5.97 5.47 12.31
C ILE A 60 -4.72 6.16 12.83
N ASP A 61 -4.36 5.80 14.05
CA ASP A 61 -3.14 6.23 14.70
C ASP A 61 -1.91 5.55 14.07
N ALA A 62 -0.94 6.35 13.64
CA ALA A 62 0.25 5.84 12.96
C ALA A 62 1.19 5.09 13.91
N GLU A 63 1.33 5.52 15.16
CA GLU A 63 2.21 4.87 16.14
C GLU A 63 1.64 3.50 16.54
N ALA A 64 0.33 3.42 16.77
CA ALA A 64 -0.34 2.17 17.05
C ALA A 64 -0.20 1.17 15.89
N LEU A 65 -0.30 1.65 14.63
CA LEU A 65 -0.08 0.82 13.45
C LEU A 65 1.37 0.31 13.37
N GLU A 66 2.33 1.22 13.44
CA GLU A 66 3.73 0.94 13.14
C GLU A 66 4.43 0.13 14.23
N SER A 67 4.15 0.42 15.50
CA SER A 67 4.78 -0.21 16.66
C SER A 67 3.87 -1.22 17.36
N GLY A 68 2.57 -0.94 17.44
CA GLY A 68 1.58 -1.78 18.11
C GLY A 68 0.94 -2.84 17.21
N ARG A 69 1.16 -2.80 15.90
CA ARG A 69 0.50 -3.67 14.91
C ARG A 69 -1.03 -3.69 15.09
N ARG A 70 -1.58 -2.52 15.34
CA ARG A 70 -2.99 -2.34 15.60
C ARG A 70 -3.52 -1.07 14.90
N ALA A 71 -4.64 -1.21 14.19
CA ALA A 71 -5.30 -0.11 13.49
C ALA A 71 -6.27 0.61 14.44
N GLU A 72 -5.75 1.36 15.40
CA GLU A 72 -6.59 2.09 16.35
C GLU A 72 -7.24 3.30 15.67
N PRO A 73 -8.59 3.40 15.69
CA PRO A 73 -9.28 4.55 15.11
C PRO A 73 -8.83 5.84 15.80
N ARG A 74 -8.64 6.86 15.00
CA ARG A 74 -8.33 8.17 15.54
C ARG A 74 -9.55 8.78 16.22
N THR A 75 -9.42 9.14 17.47
CA THR A 75 -10.46 9.82 18.25
C THR A 75 -10.14 11.31 18.41
N ALA A 76 -11.14 12.11 18.74
CA ALA A 76 -10.96 13.55 19.00
C ALA A 76 -9.92 13.84 20.10
N SER A 77 -9.70 12.91 21.03
CA SER A 77 -8.69 13.02 22.09
C SER A 77 -7.26 12.80 21.61
N THR A 78 -7.06 12.16 20.45
CA THR A 78 -5.76 11.96 19.80
C THR A 78 -5.41 13.05 18.79
N LEU A 79 -6.30 14.02 18.59
CA LEU A 79 -6.08 15.20 17.76
C LEU A 79 -5.02 16.10 18.40
N GLY A 80 -3.76 15.99 17.96
CA GLY A 80 -2.72 16.93 18.35
C GLY A 80 -1.31 16.39 18.55
N SER A 81 -1.10 15.09 18.68
CA SER A 81 0.25 14.54 18.95
C SER A 81 0.68 13.36 18.08
N ALA A 82 -0.22 12.66 17.40
CA ALA A 82 0.11 11.50 16.60
C ALA A 82 -0.10 11.77 15.11
N SER A 83 0.80 11.29 14.27
CA SER A 83 0.57 11.31 12.83
C SER A 83 -0.59 10.37 12.49
N THR A 84 -1.41 10.78 11.51
CA THR A 84 -2.55 9.99 11.05
C THR A 84 -2.15 9.16 9.82
N ARG A 85 -2.64 7.93 9.75
CA ARG A 85 -2.67 7.16 8.50
C ARG A 85 -4.10 7.06 8.00
N VAL A 86 -4.27 7.27 6.71
CA VAL A 86 -5.58 7.23 6.04
C VAL A 86 -5.55 6.11 5.01
N PHE A 87 -6.42 5.13 5.20
CA PHE A 87 -6.55 4.00 4.28
C PHE A 87 -7.94 3.97 3.64
N PRO A 88 -8.05 3.60 2.36
CA PRO A 88 -9.36 3.37 1.76
C PRO A 88 -10.00 2.11 2.34
N LEU A 89 -11.28 2.16 2.59
CA LEU A 89 -12.10 0.99 2.89
C LEU A 89 -12.41 0.27 1.56
N LEU A 90 -11.98 -0.99 1.45
CA LEU A 90 -12.07 -1.76 0.21
C LEU A 90 -13.31 -2.66 0.16
N GLY A 91 -14.17 -2.52 1.17
CA GLY A 91 -15.39 -3.31 1.31
C GLY A 91 -15.20 -4.68 1.99
N PRO A 92 -16.29 -5.40 2.23
CA PRO A 92 -16.22 -6.76 2.75
C PRO A 92 -15.74 -7.73 1.66
N PRO A 93 -15.20 -8.91 2.04
CA PRO A 93 -14.93 -9.97 1.10
C PRO A 93 -16.17 -10.33 0.27
N LEU A 94 -15.95 -10.66 -0.99
CA LEU A 94 -17.03 -11.08 -1.89
C LEU A 94 -17.68 -12.38 -1.38
N PRO A 95 -18.96 -12.61 -1.70
CA PRO A 95 -19.63 -13.87 -1.37
C PRO A 95 -18.84 -15.08 -1.85
N GLY A 96 -18.62 -16.05 -0.95
CA GLY A 96 -17.81 -17.24 -1.22
C GLY A 96 -16.32 -17.07 -0.95
N ILE A 97 -15.87 -15.88 -0.51
CA ILE A 97 -14.51 -15.65 -0.02
C ILE A 97 -14.56 -15.37 1.48
N GLU A 98 -13.79 -16.12 2.23
CA GLU A 98 -13.50 -15.86 3.63
C GLU A 98 -12.15 -15.14 3.73
N ALA A 99 -12.05 -14.17 4.65
CA ALA A 99 -10.80 -13.49 4.95
C ALA A 99 -10.51 -13.56 6.45
N ARG A 100 -9.24 -13.81 6.78
CA ARG A 100 -8.72 -13.66 8.15
C ARG A 100 -7.40 -12.92 8.14
N VAL A 101 -7.01 -12.38 9.28
CA VAL A 101 -5.71 -11.75 9.47
C VAL A 101 -4.90 -12.58 10.45
N VAL A 102 -3.64 -12.83 10.11
CA VAL A 102 -2.76 -13.72 10.89
C VAL A 102 -1.51 -12.94 11.31
N GLY A 103 -1.18 -13.06 12.58
CA GLY A 103 0.02 -12.44 13.17
C GLY A 103 1.31 -13.19 12.84
N GLU A 104 2.42 -12.70 13.35
CA GLU A 104 3.75 -13.24 13.06
C GLU A 104 3.99 -14.64 13.63
N ALA A 105 3.32 -14.98 14.75
CA ALA A 105 3.38 -16.33 15.35
C ALA A 105 2.36 -17.31 14.77
N GLY A 106 1.60 -16.89 13.74
CA GLY A 106 0.58 -17.72 13.09
C GLY A 106 -0.79 -17.69 13.76
N GLU A 107 -0.98 -16.88 14.78
CA GLU A 107 -2.27 -16.67 15.46
C GLU A 107 -3.25 -15.87 14.60
N VAL A 108 -4.53 -16.24 14.65
CA VAL A 108 -5.59 -15.44 14.03
C VAL A 108 -5.85 -14.20 14.88
N LEU A 109 -5.68 -13.03 14.27
CA LEU A 109 -5.90 -11.76 14.94
C LEU A 109 -7.38 -11.39 14.94
N GLY A 110 -7.80 -10.71 16.00
CA GLY A 110 -9.13 -10.11 16.06
C GLY A 110 -9.21 -8.81 15.22
N THR A 111 -10.39 -8.23 15.23
CA THR A 111 -10.70 -6.95 14.58
C THR A 111 -9.64 -5.91 14.85
N ARG A 112 -9.21 -5.20 13.80
CA ARG A 112 -8.15 -4.17 13.82
C ARG A 112 -6.75 -4.64 14.19
N GLY A 113 -6.54 -5.94 14.41
CA GLY A 113 -5.20 -6.51 14.47
C GLY A 113 -4.57 -6.48 13.09
N VAL A 114 -3.35 -5.96 12.98
CA VAL A 114 -2.62 -5.83 11.71
C VAL A 114 -1.69 -7.02 11.51
N GLY A 115 -1.85 -7.71 10.42
CA GLY A 115 -1.08 -8.91 10.06
C GLY A 115 -1.28 -9.27 8.61
N VAL A 116 -0.91 -10.48 8.25
CA VAL A 116 -1.06 -11.00 6.90
C VAL A 116 -2.50 -11.36 6.63
N ILE A 117 -3.04 -10.85 5.54
CA ILE A 117 -4.37 -11.23 5.07
C ILE A 117 -4.28 -12.62 4.44
N GLN A 118 -5.11 -13.53 4.91
CA GLN A 118 -5.28 -14.85 4.32
C GLN A 118 -6.71 -15.00 3.80
N LEU A 119 -6.84 -15.72 2.69
CA LEU A 119 -8.10 -15.90 1.98
C LEU A 119 -8.41 -17.40 1.84
N ARG A 120 -9.70 -17.74 1.88
CA ARG A 120 -10.20 -19.09 1.60
C ARG A 120 -11.50 -18.98 0.79
N GLY A 121 -11.69 -19.87 -0.17
CA GLY A 121 -12.91 -19.92 -0.99
C GLY A 121 -12.69 -20.66 -2.29
N GLU A 122 -13.78 -20.99 -2.98
CA GLU A 122 -13.73 -21.75 -4.23
C GLU A 122 -13.03 -21.02 -5.37
N SER A 123 -13.02 -19.68 -5.35
CA SER A 123 -12.33 -18.84 -6.35
C SER A 123 -10.82 -18.72 -6.09
N VAL A 124 -10.34 -19.16 -4.92
CA VAL A 124 -8.92 -19.09 -4.56
C VAL A 124 -8.16 -20.22 -5.23
N THR A 125 -7.11 -19.88 -6.01
CA THR A 125 -6.33 -20.89 -6.72
C THR A 125 -5.68 -21.89 -5.74
N PRO A 126 -5.78 -23.20 -6.01
CA PRO A 126 -5.11 -24.22 -5.18
C PRO A 126 -3.59 -24.25 -5.36
N GLY A 127 -3.08 -23.59 -6.41
CA GLY A 127 -1.64 -23.59 -6.69
C GLY A 127 -1.26 -22.95 -8.01
N TYR A 128 0.05 -22.91 -8.24
CA TYR A 128 0.66 -22.48 -9.48
C TYR A 128 1.17 -23.67 -10.29
N LEU A 129 1.10 -23.56 -11.60
CA LEU A 129 1.83 -24.44 -12.49
C LEU A 129 3.16 -23.75 -12.84
N THR A 130 4.26 -24.33 -12.36
CA THR A 130 5.61 -23.79 -12.58
C THR A 130 6.40 -24.66 -13.57
N VAL A 131 7.55 -24.18 -13.98
CA VAL A 131 8.47 -24.97 -14.82
C VAL A 131 8.99 -26.23 -14.12
N ASP A 132 9.00 -26.23 -12.80
CA ASP A 132 9.43 -27.36 -11.95
C ASP A 132 8.24 -28.24 -11.53
N GLY A 133 7.02 -27.93 -12.00
CA GLY A 133 5.80 -28.66 -11.68
C GLY A 133 4.79 -27.89 -10.84
N PRO A 134 3.72 -28.53 -10.37
CA PRO A 134 2.70 -27.89 -9.55
C PRO A 134 3.24 -27.46 -8.19
N LEU A 135 2.92 -26.24 -7.77
CA LEU A 135 3.24 -25.69 -6.45
C LEU A 135 1.94 -25.30 -5.74
N GLY A 136 1.63 -26.01 -4.64
CA GLY A 136 0.48 -25.67 -3.80
C GLY A 136 0.66 -24.34 -3.10
N THR A 137 -0.43 -23.56 -2.96
CA THR A 137 -0.41 -22.22 -2.36
C THR A 137 -1.28 -22.12 -1.11
N GLN A 138 -2.08 -23.13 -0.83
CA GLN A 138 -2.98 -23.18 0.32
C GLN A 138 -2.37 -24.06 1.42
N ASP A 139 -2.65 -23.72 2.68
CA ASP A 139 -2.34 -24.58 3.82
C ASP A 139 -3.30 -25.79 3.92
N ALA A 140 -3.12 -26.61 4.95
CA ALA A 140 -3.94 -27.81 5.16
C ALA A 140 -5.43 -27.52 5.41
N GLU A 141 -5.76 -26.28 5.80
CA GLU A 141 -7.14 -25.84 6.03
C GLU A 141 -7.71 -25.07 4.83
N GLY A 142 -6.97 -24.96 3.73
CA GLY A 142 -7.37 -24.28 2.51
C GLY A 142 -7.14 -22.76 2.53
N TRP A 143 -6.36 -22.22 3.46
CA TRP A 143 -6.03 -20.80 3.49
C TRP A 143 -4.84 -20.47 2.59
N PHE A 144 -5.03 -19.43 1.81
CA PHE A 144 -4.02 -18.84 0.94
C PHE A 144 -3.41 -17.58 1.59
N ASP A 145 -2.08 -17.55 1.73
CA ASP A 145 -1.35 -16.36 2.18
C ASP A 145 -1.18 -15.37 1.02
N THR A 146 -1.82 -14.21 1.11
CA THR A 146 -1.79 -13.20 0.05
C THR A 146 -0.44 -12.47 -0.05
N GLY A 147 0.36 -12.49 1.00
CA GLY A 147 1.54 -11.65 1.17
C GLY A 147 1.23 -10.17 1.37
N ASP A 148 -0.05 -9.79 1.47
CA ASP A 148 -0.49 -8.43 1.81
C ASP A 148 -0.71 -8.33 3.32
N GLU A 149 -0.24 -7.25 3.92
CA GLU A 149 -0.55 -6.87 5.29
C GLU A 149 -1.74 -5.92 5.33
N GLY A 150 -2.58 -6.12 6.34
CA GLY A 150 -3.76 -5.31 6.54
C GLY A 150 -4.55 -5.74 7.76
N TYR A 151 -5.80 -5.34 7.82
CA TYR A 151 -6.72 -5.66 8.91
C TYR A 151 -8.17 -5.70 8.42
N LEU A 152 -9.05 -6.23 9.27
CA LEU A 152 -10.49 -6.17 9.10
C LEU A 152 -11.09 -5.18 10.10
N THR A 153 -12.01 -4.33 9.64
CA THR A 153 -12.75 -3.42 10.51
C THR A 153 -13.86 -4.17 11.28
N GLU A 154 -14.53 -3.48 12.21
CA GLU A 154 -15.70 -4.02 12.95
C GLU A 154 -16.83 -4.45 12.02
N GLN A 155 -16.94 -3.82 10.86
CA GLN A 155 -17.95 -4.15 9.83
C GLN A 155 -17.45 -5.21 8.84
N GLY A 156 -16.27 -5.82 9.10
CA GLY A 156 -15.67 -6.83 8.25
C GLY A 156 -15.11 -6.29 6.93
N GLN A 157 -14.89 -4.98 6.82
CA GLN A 157 -14.28 -4.40 5.63
C GLN A 157 -12.78 -4.65 5.61
N VAL A 158 -12.26 -4.97 4.44
CA VAL A 158 -10.83 -5.20 4.21
C VAL A 158 -10.11 -3.86 4.09
N VAL A 159 -9.00 -3.73 4.78
CA VAL A 159 -8.03 -2.64 4.61
C VAL A 159 -6.66 -3.23 4.36
N VAL A 160 -6.00 -2.79 3.28
CA VAL A 160 -4.66 -3.23 2.91
C VAL A 160 -3.67 -2.12 3.23
N CYS A 161 -2.69 -2.40 4.10
CA CYS A 161 -1.63 -1.46 4.47
C CYS A 161 -0.44 -1.51 3.51
N GLY A 162 -0.10 -2.70 2.98
CA GLY A 162 1.00 -2.88 2.05
C GLY A 162 1.39 -4.34 1.85
N ARG A 163 2.50 -4.56 1.14
CA ARG A 163 3.09 -5.89 0.93
C ARG A 163 4.04 -6.23 2.08
N ARG A 164 3.86 -7.39 2.74
CA ARG A 164 4.71 -7.86 3.84
C ARG A 164 6.21 -7.81 3.51
N LYS A 165 6.58 -8.29 2.32
CA LYS A 165 7.98 -8.31 1.87
C LYS A 165 8.59 -6.94 1.62
N ASP A 166 7.76 -5.92 1.41
CA ASP A 166 8.20 -4.56 1.10
C ASP A 166 8.26 -3.67 2.36
N VAL A 167 7.65 -4.10 3.47
CA VAL A 167 7.68 -3.35 4.75
C VAL A 167 9.13 -3.15 5.21
N ILE A 168 9.44 -1.91 5.56
CA ILE A 168 10.75 -1.50 6.05
C ILE A 168 10.71 -1.48 7.58
N ILE A 169 11.51 -2.33 8.22
CA ILE A 169 11.53 -2.44 9.68
C ILE A 169 12.70 -1.62 10.21
N MET A 170 12.42 -0.51 10.90
CA MET A 170 13.45 0.36 11.44
C MET A 170 13.15 0.74 12.90
N GLY A 171 14.05 0.36 13.78
CA GLY A 171 13.90 0.67 15.22
C GLY A 171 12.67 0.03 15.86
N GLY A 172 12.24 -1.13 15.37
CA GLY A 172 11.02 -1.83 15.83
C GLY A 172 9.71 -1.29 15.24
N ARG A 173 9.77 -0.34 14.30
CA ARG A 173 8.60 0.22 13.60
C ARG A 173 8.48 -0.38 12.21
N ASN A 174 7.26 -0.69 11.81
CA ASN A 174 6.92 -1.11 10.45
C ASN A 174 6.56 0.12 9.60
N ILE A 175 7.45 0.50 8.69
CA ILE A 175 7.26 1.64 7.80
C ILE A 175 6.83 1.12 6.43
N TYR A 176 5.71 1.60 5.95
CA TYR A 176 5.17 1.18 4.66
C TYR A 176 5.78 2.02 3.53
N PRO A 177 6.33 1.39 2.47
CA PRO A 177 6.91 2.12 1.34
C PRO A 177 5.98 3.14 0.71
N THR A 178 4.68 2.87 0.71
CA THR A 178 3.66 3.78 0.16
C THR A 178 3.63 5.14 0.86
N ASP A 179 3.91 5.21 2.16
CA ASP A 179 3.95 6.48 2.89
C ASP A 179 5.18 7.30 2.50
N ILE A 180 6.32 6.61 2.33
CA ILE A 180 7.56 7.22 1.85
C ILE A 180 7.39 7.73 0.42
N GLU A 181 6.82 6.90 -0.46
CA GLU A 181 6.60 7.21 -1.88
C GLU A 181 5.65 8.39 -2.06
N ARG A 182 4.58 8.45 -1.24
CA ARG A 182 3.65 9.59 -1.25
C ARG A 182 4.34 10.87 -0.83
N ALA A 183 5.07 10.87 0.28
CA ALA A 183 5.83 12.02 0.73
C ALA A 183 6.88 12.49 -0.29
N ALA A 184 7.61 11.54 -0.89
CA ALA A 184 8.60 11.82 -1.92
C ALA A 184 7.98 12.41 -3.20
N ALA A 185 6.78 11.95 -3.57
CA ALA A 185 6.06 12.44 -4.76
C ALA A 185 5.58 13.89 -4.65
N GLU A 186 5.45 14.42 -3.43
CA GLU A 186 5.11 15.82 -3.17
C GLU A 186 6.30 16.78 -3.35
N ALA A 187 7.53 16.27 -3.44
CA ALA A 187 8.71 17.11 -3.62
C ALA A 187 8.69 17.82 -4.99
N ASP A 188 9.05 19.12 -4.97
CA ASP A 188 9.06 19.90 -6.21
C ASP A 188 10.05 19.29 -7.22
N GLY A 189 9.60 19.13 -8.45
CA GLY A 189 10.37 18.52 -9.53
C GLY A 189 10.26 17.00 -9.64
N VAL A 190 9.67 16.30 -8.69
CA VAL A 190 9.38 14.86 -8.81
C VAL A 190 8.19 14.65 -9.74
N ARG A 191 8.33 13.71 -10.67
CA ARG A 191 7.23 13.32 -11.57
C ARG A 191 6.18 12.54 -10.81
N ALA A 192 4.93 12.98 -10.88
CA ALA A 192 3.80 12.29 -10.28
C ALA A 192 3.78 10.81 -10.66
N GLY A 193 3.57 9.93 -9.67
CA GLY A 193 3.54 8.48 -9.85
C GLY A 193 4.90 7.83 -10.21
N ASN A 194 6.02 8.51 -9.95
CA ASN A 194 7.36 8.02 -10.23
C ASN A 194 8.30 8.22 -9.03
N ALA A 195 7.87 7.77 -7.88
CA ALA A 195 8.66 7.64 -6.66
C ALA A 195 8.57 6.20 -6.17
N VAL A 196 9.69 5.60 -5.80
CA VAL A 196 9.79 4.22 -5.30
C VAL A 196 10.68 4.21 -4.07
N ALA A 197 10.17 3.65 -2.99
CA ALA A 197 10.96 3.35 -1.81
C ALA A 197 11.39 1.88 -1.84
N VAL A 198 12.68 1.64 -1.63
CA VAL A 198 13.29 0.32 -1.70
C VAL A 198 14.00 0.02 -0.40
N ARG A 199 13.64 -1.09 0.23
CA ARG A 199 14.40 -1.64 1.36
C ARG A 199 15.79 -2.03 0.89
N LEU A 200 16.81 -1.54 1.58
CA LEU A 200 18.19 -1.94 1.32
C LEU A 200 18.53 -3.16 2.19
N PRO A 201 19.31 -4.12 1.65
CA PRO A 201 19.76 -5.26 2.44
C PRO A 201 20.46 -4.79 3.71
N ALA A 202 20.12 -5.39 4.83
CA ALA A 202 20.86 -5.20 6.06
C ALA A 202 22.27 -5.75 5.85
N GLY A 203 23.26 -4.85 5.64
CA GLY A 203 24.66 -5.22 5.73
C GLY A 203 25.05 -5.46 7.21
N GLU A 204 26.32 -5.28 7.55
CA GLU A 204 26.77 -5.31 8.97
C GLU A 204 26.13 -4.20 9.85
N ARG A 205 25.36 -3.32 9.26
CA ARG A 205 24.69 -2.16 9.88
C ARG A 205 23.18 -2.22 9.65
N ARG A 206 22.43 -1.58 10.53
CA ARG A 206 20.98 -1.48 10.65
C ARG A 206 20.22 -1.46 9.31
N GLU A 207 19.01 -2.00 9.29
CA GLU A 207 18.08 -1.85 8.16
C GLU A 207 17.99 -0.40 7.68
N SER A 208 17.93 -0.21 6.39
CA SER A 208 17.88 1.10 5.76
C SER A 208 17.06 1.02 4.46
N PHE A 209 16.75 2.18 3.91
CA PHE A 209 16.03 2.25 2.63
C PHE A 209 16.59 3.36 1.75
N ALA A 210 16.33 3.21 0.45
CA ALA A 210 16.57 4.22 -0.55
C ALA A 210 15.24 4.72 -1.13
N VAL A 211 15.26 5.95 -1.65
CA VAL A 211 14.16 6.51 -2.43
C VAL A 211 14.68 6.82 -3.83
N VAL A 212 13.97 6.36 -4.83
CA VAL A 212 14.30 6.61 -6.24
C VAL A 212 13.14 7.38 -6.87
N VAL A 213 13.43 8.52 -7.45
CA VAL A 213 12.43 9.39 -8.08
C VAL A 213 12.83 9.73 -9.51
N GLU A 214 11.86 9.99 -10.37
CA GLU A 214 12.12 10.56 -11.69
C GLU A 214 11.88 12.08 -11.70
N SER A 215 12.73 12.83 -12.41
CA SER A 215 12.57 14.24 -12.65
C SER A 215 12.89 14.62 -14.09
N ARG A 216 12.21 15.67 -14.60
CA ARG A 216 12.53 16.33 -15.87
C ARG A 216 13.58 17.43 -15.72
N ARG A 217 14.07 17.66 -14.49
CA ARG A 217 15.02 18.71 -14.12
C ARG A 217 16.31 18.10 -13.57
N PRO A 218 17.13 17.44 -14.41
CA PRO A 218 18.35 16.75 -13.94
C PRO A 218 19.35 17.71 -13.30
N ASP A 219 19.40 18.95 -13.76
CA ASP A 219 20.30 19.99 -13.24
C ASP A 219 19.93 20.44 -11.81
N GLU A 220 18.71 20.14 -11.35
CA GLU A 220 18.23 20.44 -10.01
C GLU A 220 18.26 19.21 -9.08
N ALA A 221 18.94 18.13 -9.46
CA ALA A 221 18.91 16.87 -8.73
C ALA A 221 19.27 17.00 -7.23
N ASP A 222 20.21 17.89 -6.89
CA ASP A 222 20.61 18.11 -5.48
C ASP A 222 19.52 18.85 -4.68
N VAL A 223 18.78 19.74 -5.31
CA VAL A 223 17.66 20.47 -4.68
C VAL A 223 16.51 19.50 -4.45
N ILE A 224 16.16 18.74 -5.48
CA ILE A 224 15.11 17.71 -5.42
C ILE A 224 15.44 16.67 -4.34
N ARG A 225 16.68 16.19 -4.29
CA ARG A 225 17.13 15.23 -3.29
C ARG A 225 16.93 15.74 -1.86
N LYS A 226 17.26 17.00 -1.61
CA LYS A 226 17.09 17.64 -0.28
C LYS A 226 15.62 17.76 0.09
N ASP A 227 14.76 18.16 -0.84
CA ASP A 227 13.32 18.30 -0.60
C ASP A 227 12.67 16.92 -0.35
N VAL A 228 13.01 15.90 -1.14
CA VAL A 228 12.58 14.50 -0.90
C VAL A 228 12.98 14.02 0.49
N ILE A 229 14.24 14.25 0.91
CA ILE A 229 14.70 13.86 2.24
C ILE A 229 13.89 14.56 3.33
N SER A 230 13.67 15.86 3.21
CA SER A 230 12.90 16.63 4.20
C SER A 230 11.50 16.06 4.36
N ARG A 231 10.77 15.92 3.24
CA ARG A 231 9.38 15.43 3.24
C ARG A 231 9.26 14.01 3.78
N VAL A 232 10.18 13.13 3.42
CA VAL A 232 10.20 11.75 3.94
C VAL A 232 10.46 11.74 5.45
N VAL A 233 11.41 12.55 5.94
CA VAL A 233 11.66 12.66 7.38
C VAL A 233 10.44 13.21 8.12
N ASP A 234 9.79 14.22 7.56
CA ASP A 234 8.59 14.83 8.16
C ASP A 234 7.41 13.82 8.20
N ALA A 235 7.29 12.97 7.17
CA ALA A 235 6.19 12.01 7.06
C ALA A 235 6.37 10.75 7.91
N VAL A 236 7.58 10.17 7.92
CA VAL A 236 7.82 8.86 8.58
C VAL A 236 8.84 8.92 9.73
N GLY A 237 9.44 10.09 10.00
CA GLY A 237 10.40 10.29 11.08
C GLY A 237 11.75 9.62 10.86
N VAL A 238 12.03 9.10 9.67
CA VAL A 238 13.26 8.37 9.37
C VAL A 238 13.88 8.88 8.07
N ARG A 239 15.21 9.07 8.10
CA ARG A 239 15.96 9.54 6.95
C ARG A 239 16.30 8.39 5.99
N PRO A 240 16.06 8.51 4.67
CA PRO A 240 16.56 7.56 3.69
C PRO A 240 18.10 7.56 3.68
N ALA A 241 18.70 6.38 3.52
CA ALA A 241 20.15 6.24 3.39
C ALA A 241 20.65 6.80 2.05
N ARG A 242 19.78 6.73 1.03
CA ARG A 242 20.10 7.19 -0.33
C ARG A 242 18.85 7.74 -1.01
N VAL A 243 19.00 8.81 -1.79
CA VAL A 243 17.97 9.33 -2.70
C VAL A 243 18.58 9.48 -4.07
N GLU A 244 18.00 8.80 -5.06
CA GLU A 244 18.40 8.88 -6.46
C GLU A 244 17.36 9.62 -7.28
N VAL A 245 17.85 10.58 -8.09
CA VAL A 245 17.02 11.35 -9.02
C VAL A 245 17.38 10.90 -10.43
N LEU A 246 16.46 10.25 -11.10
CA LEU A 246 16.66 9.65 -12.42
C LEU A 246 15.95 10.45 -13.51
N ALA A 247 16.39 10.27 -14.75
CA ALA A 247 15.71 10.81 -15.92
C ALA A 247 14.34 10.13 -16.12
N PRO A 248 13.38 10.80 -16.78
CA PRO A 248 12.07 10.21 -17.08
C PRO A 248 12.16 8.90 -17.87
N GLY A 249 11.38 7.91 -17.45
CA GLY A 249 11.29 6.60 -18.10
C GLY A 249 12.38 5.62 -17.70
N THR A 250 13.18 5.92 -16.69
CA THR A 250 14.25 5.05 -16.19
C THR A 250 13.72 4.05 -15.14
N LEU A 251 12.72 4.43 -14.36
CA LEU A 251 12.14 3.54 -13.36
C LEU A 251 11.49 2.32 -14.01
N PRO A 252 11.87 1.10 -13.60
CA PRO A 252 11.29 -0.13 -14.13
C PRO A 252 9.79 -0.22 -13.85
N LYS A 253 9.03 -0.54 -14.90
CA LYS A 253 7.57 -0.72 -14.83
C LYS A 253 7.13 -2.03 -15.44
N THR A 254 5.99 -2.53 -15.00
CA THR A 254 5.29 -3.61 -15.71
C THR A 254 4.69 -3.10 -17.03
N PRO A 255 4.27 -3.99 -17.93
CA PRO A 255 3.51 -3.58 -19.13
C PRO A 255 2.25 -2.77 -18.83
N SER A 256 1.64 -2.96 -17.66
CA SER A 256 0.48 -2.18 -17.18
C SER A 256 0.85 -0.84 -16.54
N GLY A 257 2.15 -0.50 -16.45
CA GLY A 257 2.64 0.77 -15.90
C GLY A 257 2.98 0.76 -14.41
N LYS A 258 2.77 -0.36 -13.71
CA LYS A 258 3.06 -0.46 -12.25
C LYS A 258 4.57 -0.45 -12.00
N LEU A 259 4.99 0.28 -10.98
CA LEU A 259 6.39 0.35 -10.54
C LEU A 259 6.87 -1.00 -9.99
N ARG A 260 8.10 -1.40 -10.35
CA ARG A 260 8.73 -2.67 -9.96
C ARG A 260 9.82 -2.42 -8.92
N ARG A 261 9.49 -2.52 -7.61
CA ARG A 261 10.45 -2.27 -6.52
C ARG A 261 11.68 -3.16 -6.59
N ALA A 262 11.50 -4.45 -6.82
CA ALA A 262 12.62 -5.38 -6.92
C ALA A 262 13.61 -4.99 -8.04
N ALA A 263 13.10 -4.65 -9.22
CA ALA A 263 13.95 -4.20 -10.32
C ALA A 263 14.55 -2.81 -10.08
N THR A 264 13.87 -1.95 -9.31
CA THR A 264 14.42 -0.64 -8.90
C THR A 264 15.57 -0.81 -7.92
N ALA A 265 15.54 -1.84 -7.06
CA ALA A 265 16.65 -2.16 -6.16
C ALA A 265 17.96 -2.49 -6.92
N GLU A 266 17.86 -3.07 -8.11
CA GLU A 266 19.01 -3.41 -8.95
C GLU A 266 19.70 -2.16 -9.57
N LEU A 267 19.06 -0.99 -9.49
CA LEU A 267 19.63 0.30 -9.95
C LEU A 267 20.47 1.00 -8.86
N LEU A 268 20.48 0.49 -7.63
CA LEU A 268 21.12 1.10 -6.47
C LEU A 268 22.48 0.47 -6.15
#